data_ce3417e01a8ed9de65327372b29c152f
#
_entry.id   ce3417e01a8ed9de65327372b29c152f
#
_cell.length_a   1.000
_cell.length_b   1.000
_cell.length_c   1.000
_cell.angle_alpha   90.00
_cell.angle_beta   90.00
_cell.angle_gamma   90.00
#
_symmetry.space_group_name_H-M   'P 1'
#
loop_
_entity.id
_entity.type
_entity.pdbx_description
1 polymer ?
#
loop_
_entity_poly.entity_id
_entity_poly.type
_entity_poly.pdbx_seq_one_letter_code
_entity_poly.pdbx_strand_id
1 'polypeptide(L)'
;MNRWLLCLTAAIAISSAAWLDAQPSKAIPIKVVVVTMFERGEDTGDAPGEFQFWVEREHLDQVLPLASGYHHLRANKDGVLGMVSGVGTAKAAASVMALGTDPRFDLTKAYWVIAGIGGGDPADVSLGSAVWAEHVIDGDLAYEIDAREIPADWPTGYVPLRKTTPYEQPVRRELEGEIYTLNPAFVAWALNLTRGVPLADTDALRTSRARFPDFPNALKPPFVTKGDTISASTFFHGKLMDEWANAWTMYFTAGRGNYMISAMEDSGTMQALTFLKQAGRVDLNRVLVLRTVSNYDRQAPGATAAESLKGMTFGAYSAYLPALEAAQRVGSTVVHYLIEHWSDCESRIPGSE
;
A
#
# COMPACT_ATOMS: atom_id res chain seq x y z
N MET A 1 -20.44 -50.01 -73.84
CA MET A 1 -20.35 -50.05 -72.36
C MET A 1 -19.81 -48.67 -71.91
N ASN A 2 -20.72 -47.72 -71.68
CA ASN A 2 -20.35 -46.32 -71.27
C ASN A 2 -20.74 -46.14 -69.83
N ARG A 3 -19.76 -45.83 -68.99
CA ARG A 3 -19.98 -45.41 -67.59
C ARG A 3 -19.86 -43.91 -67.53
N TRP A 4 -20.94 -43.24 -67.19
CA TRP A 4 -21.00 -41.80 -66.91
C TRP A 4 -20.54 -41.54 -65.49
N LEU A 5 -19.50 -40.70 -65.28
CA LEU A 5 -19.11 -40.13 -64.00
C LEU A 5 -19.95 -38.86 -63.77
N LEU A 6 -20.74 -38.86 -62.71
CA LEU A 6 -21.40 -37.66 -62.17
C LEU A 6 -20.44 -37.00 -61.18
N CYS A 7 -19.97 -35.77 -61.53
CA CYS A 7 -19.29 -34.91 -60.58
C CYS A 7 -20.33 -34.12 -59.78
N LEU A 8 -20.42 -34.40 -58.46
CA LEU A 8 -21.14 -33.56 -57.50
C LEU A 8 -20.24 -32.40 -57.09
N THR A 9 -20.53 -31.18 -57.48
CA THR A 9 -19.95 -29.96 -56.94
C THR A 9 -20.71 -29.54 -55.70
N ALA A 10 -20.11 -29.75 -54.51
CA ALA A 10 -20.62 -29.21 -53.26
C ALA A 10 -20.23 -27.72 -53.15
N ALA A 11 -21.20 -26.85 -53.21
CA ALA A 11 -21.05 -25.43 -52.93
C ALA A 11 -20.93 -25.23 -51.40
N ILE A 12 -19.78 -24.87 -50.91
CA ILE A 12 -19.56 -24.46 -49.52
C ILE A 12 -20.03 -23.00 -49.42
N ALA A 13 -21.18 -22.78 -48.80
CA ALA A 13 -21.63 -21.45 -48.40
C ALA A 13 -20.82 -21.01 -47.16
N ILE A 14 -19.85 -20.13 -47.36
CA ILE A 14 -19.16 -19.43 -46.29
C ILE A 14 -20.09 -18.36 -45.76
N SER A 15 -20.78 -18.64 -44.62
CA SER A 15 -21.49 -17.63 -43.88
C SER A 15 -20.47 -16.71 -43.23
N SER A 16 -20.29 -15.51 -43.77
CA SER A 16 -19.58 -14.41 -43.13
C SER A 16 -20.38 -14.02 -41.88
N ALA A 17 -20.03 -14.59 -40.72
CA ALA A 17 -20.46 -14.04 -39.45
C ALA A 17 -19.91 -12.62 -39.36
N ALA A 18 -20.81 -11.64 -39.48
CA ALA A 18 -20.48 -10.25 -39.19
C ALA A 18 -20.06 -10.18 -37.73
N TRP A 19 -18.78 -9.99 -37.48
CA TRP A 19 -18.29 -9.56 -36.20
C TRP A 19 -18.89 -8.19 -35.97
N LEU A 20 -19.93 -8.13 -35.12
CA LEU A 20 -20.38 -6.87 -34.55
C LEU A 20 -19.20 -6.28 -33.78
N ASP A 21 -18.51 -5.33 -34.40
CA ASP A 21 -17.60 -4.43 -33.72
C ASP A 21 -18.43 -3.67 -32.67
N ALA A 22 -18.49 -4.23 -31.46
CA ALA A 22 -18.95 -3.47 -30.32
C ALA A 22 -17.96 -2.31 -30.19
N GLN A 23 -18.36 -1.10 -30.51
CA GLN A 23 -17.56 0.10 -30.26
C GLN A 23 -17.10 0.02 -28.81
N PRO A 24 -15.79 0.12 -28.53
CA PRO A 24 -15.31 0.08 -27.17
C PRO A 24 -16.02 1.20 -26.40
N SER A 25 -16.73 0.84 -25.34
CA SER A 25 -17.36 1.81 -24.47
C SER A 25 -16.26 2.76 -23.97
N LYS A 26 -16.54 4.08 -23.99
CA LYS A 26 -15.56 5.06 -23.49
C LYS A 26 -15.16 4.67 -22.07
N ALA A 27 -13.86 4.55 -21.82
CA ALA A 27 -13.36 4.21 -20.50
C ALA A 27 -13.85 5.21 -19.44
N ILE A 28 -14.19 4.71 -18.28
CA ILE A 28 -14.69 5.51 -17.15
C ILE A 28 -13.48 6.26 -16.54
N PRO A 29 -13.49 7.59 -16.54
CA PRO A 29 -12.41 8.35 -15.91
C PRO A 29 -12.52 8.21 -14.40
N ILE A 30 -11.41 7.75 -13.78
CA ILE A 30 -11.29 7.65 -12.33
C ILE A 30 -10.45 8.83 -11.83
N LYS A 31 -10.93 9.51 -10.79
CA LYS A 31 -10.22 10.62 -10.18
C LYS A 31 -9.28 10.15 -9.07
N VAL A 32 -9.76 9.28 -8.18
CA VAL A 32 -8.97 8.75 -7.07
C VAL A 32 -9.19 7.25 -6.96
N VAL A 33 -8.09 6.50 -6.86
CA VAL A 33 -8.08 5.08 -6.46
C VAL A 33 -7.63 5.00 -5.01
N VAL A 34 -8.46 4.43 -4.15
CA VAL A 34 -8.11 4.06 -2.78
C VAL A 34 -7.74 2.58 -2.76
N VAL A 35 -6.53 2.28 -2.31
CA VAL A 35 -6.03 0.90 -2.18
C VAL A 35 -5.92 0.55 -0.71
N THR A 36 -6.68 -0.45 -0.30
CA THR A 36 -6.57 -1.10 1.02
C THR A 36 -6.10 -2.54 0.86
N MET A 37 -5.71 -3.21 1.93
CA MET A 37 -5.00 -4.49 1.83
C MET A 37 -5.87 -5.68 2.18
N PHE A 38 -6.81 -5.50 3.10
CA PHE A 38 -7.68 -6.58 3.53
C PHE A 38 -9.05 -6.06 3.97
N GLU A 39 -10.04 -6.95 3.90
CA GLU A 39 -11.33 -6.80 4.56
C GLU A 39 -11.64 -8.08 5.33
N ARG A 40 -12.53 -7.99 6.31
CA ARG A 40 -12.95 -9.09 7.19
C ARG A 40 -14.44 -9.36 6.97
N GLY A 41 -14.74 -10.43 6.24
CA GLY A 41 -16.14 -10.74 5.93
C GLY A 41 -16.68 -9.90 4.78
N GLU A 42 -17.77 -9.18 5.03
CA GLU A 42 -18.42 -8.33 4.03
C GLU A 42 -17.77 -6.94 3.98
N ASP A 43 -18.01 -6.20 2.90
CA ASP A 43 -17.50 -4.83 2.76
C ASP A 43 -18.20 -3.82 3.68
N THR A 44 -19.27 -4.20 4.34
CA THR A 44 -20.10 -3.33 5.20
C THR A 44 -20.80 -4.13 6.30
N GLY A 45 -21.04 -3.50 7.45
CA GLY A 45 -22.01 -3.96 8.44
C GLY A 45 -21.54 -5.07 9.39
N ASP A 46 -20.29 -5.49 9.34
CA ASP A 46 -19.74 -6.48 10.27
C ASP A 46 -18.46 -5.98 10.97
N ALA A 47 -17.52 -6.88 11.30
CA ALA A 47 -16.27 -6.48 11.93
C ALA A 47 -15.30 -5.90 10.91
N PRO A 48 -14.94 -4.61 10.96
CA PRO A 48 -14.21 -3.96 9.88
C PRO A 48 -12.77 -4.48 9.71
N GLY A 49 -12.36 -4.60 8.45
CA GLY A 49 -11.00 -4.53 8.00
C GLY A 49 -10.63 -3.11 7.57
N GLU A 50 -9.72 -2.99 6.62
CA GLU A 50 -9.29 -1.67 6.14
C GLU A 50 -10.28 -1.03 5.16
N PHE A 51 -11.13 -1.82 4.49
CA PHE A 51 -11.98 -1.35 3.39
C PHE A 51 -13.34 -0.84 3.84
N GLN A 52 -13.95 -1.48 4.85
CA GLN A 52 -15.32 -1.18 5.27
C GLN A 52 -15.55 0.31 5.55
N PHE A 53 -14.67 0.97 6.30
CA PHE A 53 -14.86 2.39 6.58
C PHE A 53 -14.78 3.28 5.34
N TRP A 54 -14.02 2.89 4.32
CA TRP A 54 -13.99 3.59 3.04
C TRP A 54 -15.30 3.37 2.27
N VAL A 55 -15.81 2.14 2.23
CA VAL A 55 -17.07 1.83 1.54
C VAL A 55 -18.22 2.61 2.16
N GLU A 56 -18.35 2.56 3.48
CA GLU A 56 -19.46 3.17 4.20
C GLU A 56 -19.42 4.71 4.17
N ARG A 57 -18.26 5.31 4.40
CA ARG A 57 -18.13 6.75 4.59
C ARG A 57 -17.94 7.53 3.29
N GLU A 58 -17.35 6.92 2.28
CA GLU A 58 -17.20 7.51 0.93
C GLU A 58 -18.33 7.10 -0.01
N HIS A 59 -19.34 6.37 0.49
CA HIS A 59 -20.49 5.90 -0.29
C HIS A 59 -20.06 5.17 -1.57
N LEU A 60 -19.15 4.18 -1.42
CA LEU A 60 -18.71 3.37 -2.56
C LEU A 60 -19.73 2.28 -2.86
N ASP A 61 -20.94 2.69 -3.23
CA ASP A 61 -22.12 1.82 -3.31
C ASP A 61 -22.14 0.92 -4.54
N GLN A 62 -21.41 1.30 -5.60
CA GLN A 62 -21.37 0.55 -6.84
C GLN A 62 -20.34 -0.58 -6.76
N VAL A 63 -20.81 -1.84 -6.86
CA VAL A 63 -19.95 -3.02 -6.95
C VAL A 63 -19.54 -3.26 -8.40
N LEU A 64 -18.24 -3.38 -8.65
CA LEU A 64 -17.68 -3.61 -9.99
C LEU A 64 -16.80 -4.87 -9.94
N PRO A 65 -17.18 -5.96 -10.65
CA PRO A 65 -16.37 -7.18 -10.66
C PRO A 65 -14.97 -6.94 -11.19
N LEU A 66 -13.96 -7.53 -10.55
CA LEU A 66 -12.56 -7.57 -11.00
C LEU A 66 -12.10 -9.04 -10.97
N ALA A 67 -12.41 -9.78 -12.04
CA ALA A 67 -12.21 -11.22 -12.09
C ALA A 67 -10.75 -11.67 -11.93
N SER A 68 -9.79 -10.83 -12.29
CA SER A 68 -8.35 -11.11 -12.19
C SER A 68 -7.71 -10.50 -10.94
N GLY A 69 -8.47 -9.81 -10.09
CA GLY A 69 -8.00 -9.21 -8.84
C GLY A 69 -8.34 -10.05 -7.63
N TYR A 70 -7.84 -9.62 -6.48
CA TYR A 70 -8.08 -10.30 -5.20
C TYR A 70 -9.55 -10.18 -4.74
N HIS A 71 -10.17 -9.02 -5.02
CA HIS A 71 -11.50 -8.66 -4.57
C HIS A 71 -12.22 -7.86 -5.67
N HIS A 72 -13.55 -7.76 -5.62
CA HIS A 72 -14.28 -6.82 -6.46
C HIS A 72 -13.95 -5.37 -6.09
N LEU A 73 -14.22 -4.46 -7.01
CA LEU A 73 -14.05 -3.03 -6.78
C LEU A 73 -15.34 -2.41 -6.26
N ARG A 74 -15.20 -1.30 -5.57
CA ARG A 74 -16.31 -0.43 -5.18
C ARG A 74 -16.10 0.97 -5.73
N ALA A 75 -17.15 1.65 -6.16
CA ALA A 75 -17.06 3.00 -6.69
C ALA A 75 -18.21 3.88 -6.22
N ASN A 76 -17.99 5.21 -6.28
CA ASN A 76 -19.06 6.19 -6.15
C ASN A 76 -19.22 7.03 -7.42
N LYS A 77 -20.24 7.89 -7.44
CA LYS A 77 -20.53 8.80 -8.57
C LYS A 77 -19.52 9.93 -8.75
N ASP A 78 -18.71 10.22 -7.73
CA ASP A 78 -17.79 11.36 -7.71
C ASP A 78 -16.40 11.01 -8.32
N GLY A 79 -16.22 9.74 -8.73
CA GLY A 79 -15.01 9.24 -9.38
C GLY A 79 -13.98 8.63 -8.43
N VAL A 80 -14.41 8.23 -7.23
CA VAL A 80 -13.59 7.44 -6.31
C VAL A 80 -13.80 5.96 -6.58
N LEU A 81 -12.69 5.23 -6.72
CA LEU A 81 -12.65 3.78 -6.89
C LEU A 81 -11.88 3.17 -5.73
N GLY A 82 -12.51 2.28 -4.99
CA GLY A 82 -11.90 1.53 -3.90
C GLY A 82 -11.56 0.10 -4.31
N MET A 83 -10.41 -0.41 -3.84
CA MET A 83 -10.00 -1.79 -4.03
C MET A 83 -9.35 -2.39 -2.79
N VAL A 84 -9.47 -3.71 -2.65
CA VAL A 84 -8.69 -4.51 -1.71
C VAL A 84 -7.62 -5.27 -2.49
N SER A 85 -6.36 -5.02 -2.18
CA SER A 85 -5.22 -5.59 -2.91
C SER A 85 -4.89 -7.05 -2.53
N GLY A 86 -5.28 -7.47 -1.33
CA GLY A 86 -4.81 -8.71 -0.69
C GLY A 86 -3.49 -8.51 0.05
N VAL A 87 -3.32 -9.23 1.15
CA VAL A 87 -2.14 -9.13 2.02
C VAL A 87 -0.89 -9.70 1.36
N GLY A 88 0.21 -8.96 1.44
CA GLY A 88 1.54 -9.31 0.94
C GLY A 88 1.82 -8.78 -0.47
N THR A 89 3.11 -8.57 -0.77
CA THR A 89 3.61 -7.91 -1.98
C THR A 89 3.09 -8.54 -3.27
N ALA A 90 3.06 -9.88 -3.35
CA ALA A 90 2.64 -10.59 -4.55
C ALA A 90 1.15 -10.38 -4.91
N LYS A 91 0.26 -10.44 -3.90
CA LYS A 91 -1.18 -10.21 -4.13
C LYS A 91 -1.43 -8.74 -4.49
N ALA A 92 -0.76 -7.82 -3.79
CA ALA A 92 -0.88 -6.39 -4.06
C ALA A 92 -0.45 -6.07 -5.50
N ALA A 93 0.71 -6.54 -5.92
CA ALA A 93 1.18 -6.35 -7.30
C ALA A 93 0.20 -6.92 -8.33
N ALA A 94 -0.28 -8.16 -8.14
CA ALA A 94 -1.21 -8.80 -9.06
C ALA A 94 -2.54 -8.05 -9.16
N SER A 95 -3.14 -7.64 -8.03
CA SER A 95 -4.42 -6.95 -8.00
C SER A 95 -4.35 -5.53 -8.59
N VAL A 96 -3.27 -4.79 -8.31
CA VAL A 96 -3.04 -3.47 -8.89
C VAL A 96 -2.80 -3.56 -10.39
N MET A 97 -2.05 -4.57 -10.87
CA MET A 97 -1.90 -4.83 -12.31
C MET A 97 -3.23 -5.19 -12.96
N ALA A 98 -4.07 -6.01 -12.30
CA ALA A 98 -5.40 -6.37 -12.82
C ALA A 98 -6.28 -5.13 -13.02
N LEU A 99 -6.31 -4.22 -12.04
CA LEU A 99 -7.02 -2.94 -12.18
C LEU A 99 -6.38 -2.05 -13.25
N GLY A 100 -5.07 -1.90 -13.20
CA GLY A 100 -4.33 -0.97 -14.07
C GLY A 100 -4.39 -1.32 -15.56
N THR A 101 -4.57 -2.60 -15.89
CA THR A 101 -4.73 -3.08 -17.27
C THR A 101 -6.19 -3.21 -17.71
N ASP A 102 -7.15 -3.01 -16.84
CA ASP A 102 -8.58 -3.11 -17.14
C ASP A 102 -9.00 -1.97 -18.09
N PRO A 103 -9.48 -2.30 -19.32
CA PRO A 103 -9.84 -1.29 -20.32
C PRO A 103 -11.10 -0.48 -19.95
N ARG A 104 -11.84 -0.91 -18.95
CA ARG A 104 -13.04 -0.19 -18.49
C ARG A 104 -12.72 1.15 -17.85
N PHE A 105 -11.46 1.33 -17.36
CA PHE A 105 -11.07 2.50 -16.57
C PHE A 105 -9.98 3.31 -17.25
N ASP A 106 -10.13 4.63 -17.22
CA ASP A 106 -9.06 5.57 -17.52
C ASP A 106 -8.43 6.02 -16.19
N LEU A 107 -7.20 5.59 -15.97
CA LEU A 107 -6.41 5.85 -14.76
C LEU A 107 -5.26 6.85 -14.99
N THR A 108 -5.16 7.40 -16.19
CA THR A 108 -4.01 8.23 -16.61
C THR A 108 -3.83 9.49 -15.76
N LYS A 109 -4.92 10.01 -15.22
CA LYS A 109 -4.94 11.19 -14.34
C LYS A 109 -5.29 10.87 -12.89
N ALA A 110 -5.60 9.59 -12.61
CA ALA A 110 -6.02 9.17 -11.28
C ALA A 110 -4.94 9.42 -10.22
N TYR A 111 -5.35 9.90 -9.07
CA TYR A 111 -4.54 9.88 -7.86
C TYR A 111 -4.69 8.51 -7.19
N TRP A 112 -3.63 8.04 -6.57
CA TRP A 112 -3.61 6.78 -5.84
C TRP A 112 -3.33 7.06 -4.36
N VAL A 113 -4.24 6.68 -3.50
CA VAL A 113 -4.10 6.76 -2.04
C VAL A 113 -4.05 5.33 -1.51
N ILE A 114 -2.85 4.86 -1.22
CA ILE A 114 -2.61 3.54 -0.62
C ILE A 114 -2.73 3.74 0.87
N ALA A 115 -3.77 3.18 1.49
CA ALA A 115 -4.12 3.49 2.87
C ALA A 115 -4.41 2.23 3.68
N GLY A 116 -3.57 1.94 4.67
CA GLY A 116 -3.70 0.78 5.54
C GLY A 116 -3.03 0.95 6.89
N ILE A 117 -3.12 -0.09 7.71
CA ILE A 117 -2.45 -0.14 9.01
C ILE A 117 -1.04 -0.70 8.89
N GLY A 118 -0.22 -0.53 9.93
CA GLY A 118 1.15 -1.06 9.99
C GLY A 118 1.70 -1.11 11.41
N GLY A 119 2.87 -1.72 11.56
CA GLY A 119 3.66 -1.68 12.78
C GLY A 119 4.51 -0.41 12.83
N GLY A 120 4.56 0.29 13.96
CA GLY A 120 5.34 1.52 14.09
C GLY A 120 6.56 1.38 14.97
N ASP A 121 7.60 2.17 14.67
CA ASP A 121 8.74 2.34 15.58
C ASP A 121 8.33 3.25 16.75
N PRO A 122 8.35 2.76 18.00
CA PRO A 122 8.01 3.59 19.15
C PRO A 122 8.98 4.78 19.36
N ALA A 123 10.17 4.75 18.76
CA ALA A 123 11.08 5.89 18.79
C ALA A 123 10.51 7.12 18.07
N ASP A 124 9.71 6.92 17.04
CA ASP A 124 9.24 7.96 16.14
C ASP A 124 7.75 8.23 16.18
N VAL A 125 6.92 7.20 16.45
CA VAL A 125 5.47 7.31 16.36
C VAL A 125 4.75 6.78 17.60
N SER A 126 3.50 7.22 17.76
CA SER A 126 2.55 6.76 18.77
C SER A 126 1.51 5.83 18.14
N LEU A 127 0.97 4.88 18.93
CA LEU A 127 -0.15 4.04 18.50
C LEU A 127 -1.34 4.90 18.05
N GLY A 128 -1.92 4.59 16.90
CA GLY A 128 -2.98 5.33 16.26
C GLY A 128 -2.53 6.54 15.43
N SER A 129 -1.23 6.83 15.37
CA SER A 129 -0.68 7.88 14.50
C SER A 129 -0.75 7.50 13.04
N ALA A 130 -0.73 8.50 12.16
CA ALA A 130 -0.76 8.36 10.72
C ALA A 130 0.54 8.88 10.09
N VAL A 131 1.14 8.12 9.19
CA VAL A 131 2.43 8.40 8.55
C VAL A 131 2.24 8.45 7.03
N TRP A 132 2.50 9.59 6.42
CA TRP A 132 2.68 9.72 4.98
C TRP A 132 4.09 9.29 4.60
N ALA A 133 4.23 8.30 3.72
CA ALA A 133 5.54 7.80 3.31
C ALA A 133 6.26 8.79 2.38
N GLU A 134 7.55 9.03 2.64
CA GLU A 134 8.47 9.70 1.71
C GLU A 134 9.15 8.67 0.80
N HIS A 135 9.52 7.52 1.38
CA HIS A 135 10.03 6.37 0.64
C HIS A 135 9.28 5.11 1.05
N VAL A 136 9.14 4.19 0.08
CA VAL A 136 8.78 2.80 0.31
C VAL A 136 10.02 1.96 0.03
N ILE A 137 10.51 1.25 1.03
CA ILE A 137 11.72 0.43 0.95
C ILE A 137 11.31 -1.04 1.02
N ASP A 138 11.79 -1.84 0.07
CA ASP A 138 11.54 -3.29 0.07
C ASP A 138 12.37 -3.98 1.14
N GLY A 139 11.72 -4.77 1.99
CA GLY A 139 12.35 -5.53 3.05
C GLY A 139 12.60 -7.00 2.69
N ASP A 140 12.07 -7.47 1.57
CA ASP A 140 12.19 -8.88 1.14
C ASP A 140 13.27 -9.07 0.05
N LEU A 141 13.61 -8.01 -0.70
CA LEU A 141 14.55 -8.09 -1.82
C LEU A 141 16.00 -8.05 -1.32
N ALA A 142 16.43 -9.16 -0.72
CA ALA A 142 17.71 -9.30 -0.04
C ALA A 142 18.25 -10.73 -0.11
N TYR A 143 19.51 -10.94 0.24
CA TYR A 143 19.98 -12.24 0.70
C TYR A 143 19.68 -12.35 2.21
N GLU A 144 19.24 -13.50 2.66
CA GLU A 144 19.00 -13.80 4.07
C GLU A 144 19.84 -15.01 4.50
N ILE A 145 20.50 -14.89 5.62
CA ILE A 145 21.24 -15.97 6.29
C ILE A 145 20.49 -16.31 7.58
N ASP A 146 20.31 -17.61 7.86
CA ASP A 146 19.69 -18.08 9.10
C ASP A 146 20.38 -17.46 10.33
N ALA A 147 19.58 -17.02 11.29
CA ALA A 147 20.09 -16.33 12.49
C ALA A 147 21.14 -17.10 13.27
N ARG A 148 21.20 -18.45 13.15
CA ARG A 148 22.18 -19.34 13.78
C ARG A 148 23.51 -19.41 13.04
N GLU A 149 23.57 -18.92 11.78
CA GLU A 149 24.73 -18.99 10.89
C GLU A 149 25.31 -17.59 10.61
N ILE A 150 24.72 -16.53 11.18
CA ILE A 150 25.21 -15.15 11.03
C ILE A 150 26.60 -15.04 11.66
N PRO A 151 27.62 -14.49 10.95
CA PRO A 151 28.90 -14.17 11.54
C PRO A 151 28.76 -13.28 12.77
N ALA A 152 29.56 -13.51 13.81
CA ALA A 152 29.43 -12.83 15.10
C ALA A 152 29.67 -11.30 15.05
N ASP A 153 30.35 -10.82 14.02
CA ASP A 153 30.62 -9.41 13.74
C ASP A 153 29.56 -8.75 12.83
N TRP A 154 28.56 -9.50 12.34
CA TRP A 154 27.48 -8.94 11.54
C TRP A 154 26.27 -8.56 12.41
N PRO A 155 25.68 -7.37 12.18
CA PRO A 155 24.52 -6.93 12.96
C PRO A 155 23.20 -7.62 12.55
N THR A 156 23.17 -8.25 11.38
CA THR A 156 21.99 -8.90 10.80
C THR A 156 22.37 -9.95 9.77
N GLY A 157 21.48 -10.90 9.50
CA GLY A 157 21.60 -11.85 8.39
C GLY A 157 21.10 -11.31 7.04
N TYR A 158 20.54 -10.11 7.01
CA TYR A 158 20.06 -9.48 5.78
C TYR A 158 21.19 -8.75 5.07
N VAL A 159 21.44 -9.11 3.81
CA VAL A 159 22.48 -8.51 2.97
C VAL A 159 21.83 -7.96 1.70
N PRO A 160 22.05 -6.69 1.33
CA PRO A 160 21.51 -6.12 0.11
C PRO A 160 21.92 -6.94 -1.12
N LEU A 161 21.04 -7.07 -2.10
CA LEU A 161 21.35 -7.83 -3.31
C LEU A 161 22.63 -7.33 -3.98
N ARG A 162 23.45 -8.27 -4.47
CA ARG A 162 24.76 -8.01 -5.12
C ARG A 162 25.80 -7.39 -4.19
N LYS A 163 25.59 -7.51 -2.88
CA LYS A 163 26.56 -7.21 -1.82
C LYS A 163 27.00 -8.50 -1.13
N THR A 164 28.08 -8.44 -0.37
CA THR A 164 28.67 -9.60 0.32
C THR A 164 28.58 -9.49 1.83
N THR A 165 28.29 -8.29 2.35
CA THR A 165 28.13 -8.01 3.77
C THR A 165 26.95 -7.08 4.02
N PRO A 166 26.33 -7.10 5.23
CA PRO A 166 25.29 -6.14 5.60
C PRO A 166 25.79 -4.69 5.44
N TYR A 167 24.92 -3.86 4.83
CA TYR A 167 25.17 -2.42 4.64
C TYR A 167 26.46 -2.05 3.89
N GLU A 168 27.01 -2.96 3.05
CA GLU A 168 28.22 -2.73 2.28
C GLU A 168 28.10 -1.51 1.36
N GLN A 169 29.05 -0.58 1.47
CA GLN A 169 29.10 0.64 0.68
C GLN A 169 29.93 0.46 -0.63
N PRO A 170 29.71 1.26 -1.64
CA PRO A 170 28.61 2.23 -1.79
C PRO A 170 27.26 1.55 -2.07
N VAL A 171 26.17 2.23 -1.71
CA VAL A 171 24.83 1.79 -2.14
C VAL A 171 24.80 1.74 -3.67
N ARG A 172 24.15 0.74 -4.24
CA ARG A 172 24.02 0.60 -5.68
C ARG A 172 23.35 1.83 -6.29
N ARG A 173 23.88 2.32 -7.42
CA ARG A 173 23.29 3.48 -8.12
C ARG A 173 21.99 3.13 -8.86
N GLU A 174 21.92 1.91 -9.39
CA GLU A 174 20.75 1.39 -10.10
C GLU A 174 19.99 0.44 -9.18
N LEU A 175 18.98 0.97 -8.52
CA LEU A 175 18.07 0.22 -7.67
C LEU A 175 16.90 -0.29 -8.52
N GLU A 176 16.52 -1.56 -8.33
CA GLU A 176 15.52 -2.25 -9.14
C GLU A 176 14.34 -2.71 -8.27
N GLY A 177 13.72 -1.76 -7.57
CA GLY A 177 12.59 -2.05 -6.70
C GLY A 177 12.95 -2.15 -5.22
N GLU A 178 14.21 -1.91 -4.85
CA GLU A 178 14.62 -1.86 -3.45
C GLU A 178 14.12 -0.59 -2.73
N ILE A 179 13.90 0.50 -3.49
CA ILE A 179 13.36 1.75 -2.96
C ILE A 179 12.51 2.48 -4.00
N TYR A 180 11.39 3.02 -3.55
CA TYR A 180 10.52 3.91 -4.31
C TYR A 180 10.42 5.24 -3.59
N THR A 181 10.73 6.34 -4.29
CA THR A 181 10.62 7.69 -3.75
C THR A 181 9.31 8.31 -4.21
N LEU A 182 8.46 8.74 -3.28
CA LEU A 182 7.21 9.43 -3.56
C LEU A 182 7.50 10.88 -3.96
N ASN A 183 6.53 11.54 -4.60
CA ASN A 183 6.64 12.96 -4.93
C ASN A 183 6.72 13.81 -3.65
N PRO A 184 7.87 14.41 -3.32
CA PRO A 184 8.06 15.06 -2.02
C PRO A 184 7.17 16.30 -1.83
N ALA A 185 6.84 17.00 -2.90
CA ALA A 185 5.94 18.14 -2.84
C ALA A 185 4.50 17.71 -2.54
N PHE A 186 4.06 16.62 -3.14
CA PHE A 186 2.73 16.06 -2.90
C PHE A 186 2.61 15.47 -1.49
N VAL A 187 3.64 14.76 -1.00
CA VAL A 187 3.69 14.25 0.38
C VAL A 187 3.68 15.42 1.39
N ALA A 188 4.48 16.46 1.17
CA ALA A 188 4.49 17.64 2.04
C ALA A 188 3.15 18.36 2.06
N TRP A 189 2.49 18.48 0.92
CA TRP A 189 1.14 19.02 0.81
C TRP A 189 0.13 18.16 1.59
N ALA A 190 0.13 16.85 1.41
CA ALA A 190 -0.77 15.93 2.12
C ALA A 190 -0.59 16.04 3.65
N LEU A 191 0.67 16.07 4.13
CA LEU A 191 0.95 16.32 5.54
C LEU A 191 0.39 17.68 6.01
N ASN A 192 0.62 18.74 5.26
CA ASN A 192 0.13 20.08 5.64
C ASN A 192 -1.39 20.16 5.73
N LEU A 193 -2.08 19.48 4.79
CA LEU A 193 -3.54 19.38 4.77
C LEU A 193 -4.09 18.59 5.96
N THR A 194 -3.38 17.55 6.37
CA THR A 194 -3.91 16.54 7.30
C THR A 194 -3.34 16.60 8.72
N ARG A 195 -2.29 17.41 8.98
CA ARG A 195 -1.62 17.47 10.30
C ARG A 195 -2.55 17.82 11.47
N GLY A 196 -3.66 18.50 11.21
CA GLY A 196 -4.66 18.90 12.21
C GLY A 196 -5.85 17.96 12.32
N VAL A 197 -5.88 16.86 11.58
CA VAL A 197 -6.98 15.89 11.64
C VAL A 197 -7.00 15.23 13.02
N PRO A 198 -8.13 15.29 13.75
CA PRO A 198 -8.22 14.69 15.09
C PRO A 198 -8.20 13.17 14.99
N LEU A 199 -7.29 12.54 15.74
CA LEU A 199 -7.15 11.09 15.87
C LEU A 199 -7.64 10.62 17.22
N ALA A 200 -8.21 9.40 17.26
CA ALA A 200 -8.74 8.84 18.51
C ALA A 200 -7.61 8.49 19.48
N ASP A 201 -7.70 9.00 20.71
CA ASP A 201 -6.78 8.66 21.81
C ASP A 201 -7.55 8.02 22.98
N THR A 202 -7.74 6.71 22.91
CA THR A 202 -8.50 5.94 23.89
C THR A 202 -7.67 5.59 25.13
N ASP A 203 -8.33 5.22 26.23
CA ASP A 203 -7.67 4.71 27.43
C ASP A 203 -6.85 3.45 27.14
N ALA A 204 -7.34 2.58 26.26
CA ALA A 204 -6.62 1.39 25.82
C ALA A 204 -5.29 1.74 25.09
N LEU A 205 -5.30 2.77 24.24
CA LEU A 205 -4.09 3.28 23.61
C LEU A 205 -3.12 3.84 24.62
N ARG A 206 -3.59 4.68 25.55
CA ARG A 206 -2.77 5.25 26.63
C ARG A 206 -2.11 4.19 27.49
N THR A 207 -2.88 3.16 27.88
CA THR A 207 -2.37 2.02 28.66
C THR A 207 -1.30 1.24 27.89
N SER A 208 -1.52 1.01 26.61
CA SER A 208 -0.53 0.29 25.76
C SER A 208 0.75 1.10 25.56
N ARG A 209 0.65 2.40 25.32
CA ARG A 209 1.80 3.30 25.16
C ARG A 209 2.63 3.43 26.43
N ALA A 210 2.00 3.45 27.61
CA ALA A 210 2.69 3.54 28.91
C ALA A 210 3.67 2.40 29.15
N ARG A 211 3.60 1.31 28.39
CA ARG A 211 4.56 0.20 28.43
C ARG A 211 5.91 0.52 27.75
N PHE A 212 6.00 1.68 27.08
CA PHE A 212 7.19 2.13 26.35
C PHE A 212 7.77 3.43 26.93
N PRO A 213 8.14 3.46 28.24
CA PRO A 213 8.49 4.68 28.94
C PRO A 213 9.77 5.37 28.40
N ASP A 214 10.66 4.60 27.76
CA ASP A 214 11.92 5.08 27.20
C ASP A 214 11.78 5.75 25.83
N PHE A 215 10.55 5.79 25.27
CA PHE A 215 10.24 6.30 23.95
C PHE A 215 9.30 7.52 24.02
N PRO A 216 9.84 8.76 24.07
CA PRO A 216 9.00 9.96 24.24
C PRO A 216 7.94 10.15 23.17
N ASN A 217 8.21 9.75 21.91
CA ASN A 217 7.23 9.84 20.82
C ASN A 217 6.09 8.83 20.98
N ALA A 218 6.41 7.62 21.45
CA ALA A 218 5.40 6.61 21.76
C ALA A 218 4.38 7.07 22.80
N LEU A 219 4.79 7.89 23.75
CA LEU A 219 3.94 8.37 24.85
C LEU A 219 2.99 9.52 24.44
N LYS A 220 3.22 10.16 23.29
CA LYS A 220 2.34 11.23 22.79
C LYS A 220 0.95 10.73 22.41
N PRO A 221 -0.08 11.58 22.44
CA PRO A 221 -1.32 11.30 21.71
C PRO A 221 -1.03 11.01 20.24
N PRO A 222 -1.92 10.27 19.53
CA PRO A 222 -1.77 10.04 18.10
C PRO A 222 -1.64 11.34 17.29
N PHE A 223 -0.82 11.35 16.28
CA PHE A 223 -0.55 12.53 15.43
C PHE A 223 -0.33 12.11 13.97
N VAL A 224 -0.44 13.08 13.06
CA VAL A 224 -0.13 12.89 11.64
C VAL A 224 1.29 13.41 11.37
N THR A 225 2.10 12.58 10.72
CA THR A 225 3.49 12.91 10.37
C THR A 225 3.85 12.34 8.99
N LYS A 226 5.13 12.45 8.60
CA LYS A 226 5.70 11.80 7.43
C LYS A 226 7.03 11.13 7.80
N GLY A 227 7.41 10.11 7.06
CA GLY A 227 8.66 9.37 7.20
C GLY A 227 8.70 8.21 6.23
N ASP A 228 9.47 7.16 6.52
CA ASP A 228 9.67 6.07 5.59
C ASP A 228 8.98 4.79 6.05
N THR A 229 8.53 4.00 5.07
CA THR A 229 7.96 2.68 5.31
C THR A 229 8.86 1.58 4.76
N ILE A 230 9.03 0.50 5.51
CA ILE A 230 9.54 -0.78 4.98
C ILE A 230 8.36 -1.67 4.67
N SER A 231 8.37 -2.22 3.46
CA SER A 231 7.34 -3.14 2.96
C SER A 231 7.94 -4.52 2.72
N ALA A 232 7.42 -5.53 3.43
CA ALA A 232 7.84 -6.92 3.31
C ALA A 232 6.64 -7.84 3.46
N SER A 233 6.56 -8.92 2.66
CA SER A 233 5.55 -9.97 2.85
C SER A 233 5.72 -10.70 4.18
N THR A 234 6.92 -10.66 4.74
CA THR A 234 7.20 -11.14 6.09
C THR A 234 6.77 -10.11 7.11
N PHE A 235 5.83 -10.49 8.00
CA PHE A 235 5.52 -9.69 9.18
C PHE A 235 6.68 -9.81 10.17
N PHE A 236 7.60 -8.86 10.16
CA PHE A 236 8.71 -8.85 11.10
C PHE A 236 8.32 -8.21 12.44
N HIS A 237 8.91 -8.68 13.52
CA HIS A 237 8.64 -8.18 14.87
C HIS A 237 9.81 -8.44 15.81
N GLY A 238 10.06 -7.49 16.67
CA GLY A 238 11.08 -7.58 17.72
C GLY A 238 12.16 -6.50 17.59
N LYS A 239 12.79 -6.18 18.71
CA LYS A 239 13.80 -5.13 18.82
C LYS A 239 14.87 -5.20 17.72
N LEU A 240 15.41 -6.39 17.46
CA LEU A 240 16.49 -6.54 16.47
C LEU A 240 15.99 -6.31 15.04
N MET A 241 14.73 -6.66 14.76
CA MET A 241 14.11 -6.39 13.46
C MET A 241 13.76 -4.90 13.29
N ASP A 242 13.33 -4.23 14.33
CA ASP A 242 13.11 -2.79 14.35
C ASP A 242 14.45 -2.03 14.14
N GLU A 243 15.53 -2.43 14.81
CA GLU A 243 16.87 -1.89 14.60
C GLU A 243 17.40 -2.16 13.17
N TRP A 244 17.10 -3.35 12.62
CA TRP A 244 17.37 -3.66 11.21
C TRP A 244 16.59 -2.73 10.28
N ALA A 245 15.31 -2.51 10.53
CA ALA A 245 14.46 -1.65 9.69
C ALA A 245 14.98 -0.21 9.64
N ASN A 246 15.40 0.32 10.78
CA ASN A 246 16.07 1.62 10.87
C ASN A 246 17.36 1.67 10.04
N ALA A 247 18.24 0.69 10.21
CA ALA A 247 19.52 0.63 9.50
C ALA A 247 19.33 0.38 7.99
N TRP A 248 18.35 -0.44 7.60
CA TRP A 248 17.99 -0.73 6.21
C TRP A 248 17.48 0.51 5.49
N THR A 249 16.61 1.27 6.16
CA THR A 249 16.12 2.56 5.67
C THR A 249 17.26 3.56 5.47
N MET A 250 18.13 3.72 6.47
CA MET A 250 19.29 4.60 6.38
C MET A 250 20.23 4.19 5.24
N TYR A 251 20.41 2.88 5.02
CA TYR A 251 21.25 2.36 3.96
C TYR A 251 20.70 2.77 2.57
N PHE A 252 19.43 2.44 2.25
CA PHE A 252 18.88 2.68 0.92
C PHE A 252 18.58 4.14 0.62
N THR A 253 18.36 4.97 1.65
CA THR A 253 18.16 6.40 1.50
C THR A 253 19.45 7.22 1.55
N ALA A 254 20.61 6.55 1.62
CA ALA A 254 21.93 7.19 1.79
C ALA A 254 21.97 8.15 3.00
N GLY A 255 21.43 7.72 4.12
CA GLY A 255 21.44 8.42 5.41
C GLY A 255 20.42 9.53 5.56
N ARG A 256 19.42 9.63 4.67
CA ARG A 256 18.43 10.72 4.69
C ARG A 256 17.04 10.31 5.18
N GLY A 257 16.76 9.01 5.17
CA GLY A 257 15.47 8.46 5.57
C GLY A 257 15.32 8.33 7.08
N ASN A 258 14.07 8.15 7.49
CA ASN A 258 13.73 7.83 8.88
C ASN A 258 12.63 6.77 8.86
N TYR A 259 12.96 5.54 9.22
CA TYR A 259 11.99 4.47 9.37
C TYR A 259 10.98 4.82 10.46
N MET A 260 9.71 4.77 10.12
CA MET A 260 8.63 5.05 11.08
C MET A 260 7.60 3.92 11.16
N ILE A 261 7.40 3.17 10.06
CA ILE A 261 6.31 2.21 10.00
C ILE A 261 6.60 1.07 9.02
N SER A 262 6.14 -0.12 9.35
CA SER A 262 6.19 -1.30 8.49
C SER A 262 4.87 -1.52 7.76
N ALA A 263 4.95 -2.16 6.60
CA ALA A 263 3.81 -2.55 5.78
C ALA A 263 4.11 -3.89 5.09
N MET A 264 3.10 -4.51 4.48
CA MET A 264 3.30 -5.80 3.80
C MET A 264 3.01 -5.74 2.28
N GLU A 265 2.53 -4.62 1.73
CA GLU A 265 2.01 -4.54 0.37
C GLU A 265 2.60 -3.41 -0.48
N ASP A 266 3.18 -2.39 0.16
CA ASP A 266 3.50 -1.13 -0.52
C ASP A 266 4.53 -1.32 -1.63
N SER A 267 5.57 -2.12 -1.45
CA SER A 267 6.58 -2.38 -2.48
C SER A 267 5.98 -3.11 -3.69
N GLY A 268 5.08 -4.07 -3.46
CA GLY A 268 4.35 -4.75 -4.54
C GLY A 268 3.43 -3.81 -5.30
N THR A 269 2.71 -2.94 -4.59
CA THR A 269 1.85 -1.91 -5.18
C THR A 269 2.67 -0.92 -6.01
N MET A 270 3.77 -0.40 -5.47
CA MET A 270 4.65 0.54 -6.17
C MET A 270 5.33 -0.10 -7.38
N GLN A 271 5.68 -1.38 -7.32
CA GLN A 271 6.24 -2.11 -8.46
C GLN A 271 5.21 -2.22 -9.59
N ALA A 272 3.96 -2.57 -9.28
CA ALA A 272 2.89 -2.62 -10.27
C ALA A 272 2.62 -1.25 -10.88
N LEU A 273 2.53 -0.19 -10.08
CA LEU A 273 2.36 1.18 -10.57
C LEU A 273 3.54 1.63 -11.44
N THR A 274 4.76 1.18 -11.15
CA THR A 274 5.94 1.45 -11.99
C THR A 274 5.78 0.84 -13.39
N PHE A 275 5.32 -0.40 -13.50
CA PHE A 275 5.05 -1.04 -14.79
C PHE A 275 3.87 -0.37 -15.52
N LEU A 276 2.83 0.01 -14.80
CA LEU A 276 1.68 0.73 -15.37
C LEU A 276 2.07 2.12 -15.87
N LYS A 277 2.99 2.82 -15.18
CA LYS A 277 3.56 4.08 -15.68
C LYS A 277 4.32 3.87 -16.99
N GLN A 278 5.14 2.80 -17.09
CA GLN A 278 5.86 2.47 -18.34
C GLN A 278 4.89 2.21 -19.50
N ALA A 279 3.71 1.63 -19.19
CA ALA A 279 2.63 1.41 -20.15
C ALA A 279 1.75 2.66 -20.41
N GLY A 280 2.06 3.81 -19.81
CA GLY A 280 1.29 5.05 -19.97
C GLY A 280 -0.09 5.02 -19.30
N ARG A 281 -0.30 4.14 -18.34
CA ARG A 281 -1.60 3.95 -17.67
C ARG A 281 -1.79 4.79 -16.41
N VAL A 282 -0.70 5.16 -15.75
CA VAL A 282 -0.71 5.92 -14.49
C VAL A 282 0.42 6.93 -14.42
N ASP A 283 0.31 7.90 -13.52
CA ASP A 283 1.37 8.87 -13.19
C ASP A 283 1.85 8.65 -11.74
N LEU A 284 3.10 8.22 -11.56
CA LEU A 284 3.68 7.97 -10.23
C LEU A 284 3.80 9.23 -9.37
N ASN A 285 3.77 10.42 -9.95
CA ASN A 285 3.77 11.67 -9.16
C ASN A 285 2.43 11.91 -8.45
N ARG A 286 1.39 11.12 -8.77
CA ARG A 286 0.04 11.19 -8.19
C ARG A 286 -0.21 10.09 -7.15
N VAL A 287 0.83 9.51 -6.58
CA VAL A 287 0.76 8.42 -5.61
C VAL A 287 1.10 8.94 -4.22
N LEU A 288 0.28 8.58 -3.24
CA LEU A 288 0.52 8.74 -1.81
C LEU A 288 0.38 7.40 -1.11
N VAL A 289 1.25 7.16 -0.14
CA VAL A 289 1.17 6.00 0.76
C VAL A 289 0.96 6.51 2.17
N LEU A 290 -0.12 6.05 2.79
CA LEU A 290 -0.53 6.35 4.16
C LEU A 290 -0.56 5.06 4.97
N ARG A 291 0.21 5.02 6.05
CA ARG A 291 0.12 3.91 7.00
C ARG A 291 -0.20 4.44 8.40
N THR A 292 -1.00 3.68 9.15
CA THR A 292 -1.42 4.07 10.49
C THR A 292 -1.03 3.00 11.50
N VAL A 293 -0.56 3.46 12.66
CA VAL A 293 0.12 2.61 13.64
C VAL A 293 -0.89 1.79 14.43
N SER A 294 -1.01 0.51 14.11
CA SER A 294 -1.89 -0.45 14.79
C SER A 294 -1.22 -1.18 15.95
N ASN A 295 0.08 -1.32 15.90
CA ASN A 295 0.94 -1.96 16.90
C ASN A 295 2.34 -1.35 16.82
N TYR A 296 3.18 -1.60 17.81
CA TYR A 296 4.62 -1.40 17.64
C TYR A 296 5.26 -2.66 17.07
N ASP A 297 6.25 -2.50 16.22
CA ASP A 297 6.99 -3.61 15.58
C ASP A 297 8.12 -4.18 16.46
N ARG A 298 8.23 -3.71 17.70
CA ARG A 298 9.07 -4.26 18.75
C ARG A 298 8.31 -4.47 20.06
N GLN A 299 8.84 -5.34 20.89
CA GLN A 299 8.28 -5.61 22.22
C GLN A 299 8.52 -4.46 23.19
N ALA A 300 7.62 -4.33 24.17
CA ALA A 300 7.83 -3.44 25.30
C ALA A 300 9.02 -3.90 26.18
N PRO A 301 9.72 -2.99 26.88
CA PRO A 301 10.77 -3.34 27.82
C PRO A 301 10.34 -4.45 28.79
N GLY A 302 11.21 -5.42 29.01
CA GLY A 302 10.94 -6.57 29.89
C GLY A 302 10.16 -7.72 29.28
N ALA A 303 9.60 -7.59 28.06
CA ALA A 303 8.99 -8.68 27.32
C ALA A 303 9.94 -9.25 26.28
N THR A 304 9.74 -10.53 25.92
CA THR A 304 10.39 -11.13 24.76
C THR A 304 9.60 -10.81 23.47
N ALA A 305 10.28 -10.85 22.31
CA ALA A 305 9.63 -10.68 21.02
C ALA A 305 8.51 -11.73 20.80
N ALA A 306 8.75 -12.98 21.22
CA ALA A 306 7.78 -14.06 21.11
C ALA A 306 6.52 -13.85 21.97
N GLU A 307 6.66 -13.34 23.20
CA GLU A 307 5.54 -12.99 24.06
C GLU A 307 4.74 -11.82 23.49
N SER A 308 5.44 -10.81 22.96
CA SER A 308 4.81 -9.67 22.29
C SER A 308 4.02 -10.09 21.07
N LEU A 309 4.61 -10.93 20.21
CA LEU A 309 3.94 -11.44 19.01
C LEU A 309 2.69 -12.27 19.36
N LYS A 310 2.74 -13.10 20.42
CA LYS A 310 1.55 -13.84 20.88
C LYS A 310 0.41 -12.93 21.34
N GLY A 311 0.72 -11.72 21.83
CA GLY A 311 -0.27 -10.71 22.19
C GLY A 311 -0.88 -9.97 21.01
N MET A 312 -0.33 -10.15 19.80
CA MET A 312 -0.82 -9.53 18.58
C MET A 312 -1.84 -10.43 17.85
N THR A 313 -2.92 -10.82 18.54
CA THR A 313 -4.02 -11.52 17.87
C THR A 313 -4.70 -10.55 16.91
N PHE A 314 -4.82 -10.93 15.65
CA PHE A 314 -5.40 -10.10 14.60
C PHE A 314 -6.77 -9.54 14.97
N GLY A 315 -6.91 -8.23 14.92
CA GLY A 315 -8.12 -7.49 15.28
C GLY A 315 -8.38 -7.33 16.78
N ALA A 316 -7.49 -7.79 17.65
CA ALA A 316 -7.69 -7.74 19.11
C ALA A 316 -6.72 -6.79 19.85
N TYR A 317 -5.71 -6.23 19.18
CA TYR A 317 -4.80 -5.26 19.81
C TYR A 317 -5.43 -3.86 19.91
N SER A 318 -5.03 -3.11 20.92
CA SER A 318 -5.67 -1.86 21.35
C SER A 318 -5.77 -0.77 20.29
N ALA A 319 -4.86 -0.76 19.33
CA ALA A 319 -4.81 0.26 18.28
C ALA A 319 -5.43 -0.20 16.95
N TYR A 320 -5.99 -1.40 16.86
CA TYR A 320 -6.56 -1.92 15.60
C TYR A 320 -7.64 -0.99 15.03
N LEU A 321 -8.75 -0.83 15.74
CA LEU A 321 -9.84 0.03 15.28
C LEU A 321 -9.44 1.50 15.17
N PRO A 322 -8.73 2.11 16.14
CA PRO A 322 -8.24 3.48 15.99
C PRO A 322 -7.34 3.68 14.77
N ALA A 323 -6.51 2.70 14.40
CA ALA A 323 -5.67 2.78 13.21
C ALA A 323 -6.50 2.71 11.91
N LEU A 324 -7.47 1.79 11.81
CA LEU A 324 -8.39 1.74 10.67
C LEU A 324 -9.14 3.07 10.47
N GLU A 325 -9.67 3.62 11.56
CA GLU A 325 -10.35 4.92 11.51
C GLU A 325 -9.42 6.07 11.13
N ALA A 326 -8.18 6.05 11.61
CA ALA A 326 -7.17 7.04 11.27
C ALA A 326 -6.82 6.99 9.78
N ALA A 327 -6.64 5.79 9.22
CA ALA A 327 -6.33 5.60 7.79
C ALA A 327 -7.44 6.18 6.90
N GLN A 328 -8.70 5.85 7.20
CA GLN A 328 -9.83 6.40 6.45
C GLN A 328 -9.94 7.92 6.68
N ARG A 329 -9.93 8.41 7.92
CA ARG A 329 -10.14 9.82 8.23
C ARG A 329 -9.06 10.75 7.65
N VAL A 330 -7.79 10.36 7.78
CA VAL A 330 -6.66 11.14 7.23
C VAL A 330 -6.64 11.04 5.71
N GLY A 331 -6.82 9.85 5.16
CA GLY A 331 -6.84 9.64 3.72
C GLY A 331 -8.03 10.30 3.03
N SER A 332 -9.25 10.23 3.62
CA SER A 332 -10.44 10.87 3.05
C SER A 332 -10.32 12.39 2.99
N THR A 333 -9.62 13.01 3.92
CA THR A 333 -9.33 14.46 3.86
C THR A 333 -8.60 14.83 2.56
N VAL A 334 -7.66 14.00 2.13
CA VAL A 334 -6.97 14.16 0.83
C VAL A 334 -7.91 13.86 -0.33
N VAL A 335 -8.67 12.76 -0.26
CA VAL A 335 -9.61 12.35 -1.31
C VAL A 335 -10.64 13.45 -1.56
N HIS A 336 -11.27 13.99 -0.50
CA HIS A 336 -12.28 15.05 -0.61
C HIS A 336 -11.68 16.29 -1.27
N TYR A 337 -10.51 16.73 -0.82
CA TYR A 337 -9.85 17.89 -1.44
C TYR A 337 -9.62 17.68 -2.95
N LEU A 338 -9.10 16.52 -3.34
CA LEU A 338 -8.83 16.20 -4.75
C LEU A 338 -10.12 16.17 -5.60
N ILE A 339 -11.22 15.67 -5.05
CA ILE A 339 -12.51 15.63 -5.74
C ILE A 339 -13.10 17.03 -5.87
N GLU A 340 -13.13 17.80 -4.79
CA GLU A 340 -13.70 19.15 -4.74
C GLU A 340 -12.95 20.13 -5.64
N HIS A 341 -11.63 19.96 -5.78
CA HIS A 341 -10.76 20.81 -6.59
C HIS A 341 -10.30 20.10 -7.88
N TRP A 342 -11.09 19.16 -8.40
CA TRP A 342 -10.67 18.32 -9.53
C TRP A 342 -10.28 19.12 -10.77
N SER A 343 -10.98 20.24 -11.07
CA SER A 343 -10.64 21.11 -12.22
C SER A 343 -9.17 21.55 -12.25
N ASP A 344 -8.60 21.79 -11.08
CA ASP A 344 -7.20 22.17 -10.92
C ASP A 344 -6.29 20.94 -10.78
N CYS A 345 -6.72 19.98 -9.94
CA CYS A 345 -5.95 18.79 -9.61
C CYS A 345 -5.78 17.84 -10.80
N GLU A 346 -6.70 17.83 -11.76
CA GLU A 346 -6.55 17.05 -12.99
C GLU A 346 -5.31 17.44 -13.80
N SER A 347 -5.00 18.72 -13.85
CA SER A 347 -3.88 19.27 -14.62
C SER A 347 -2.61 19.52 -13.81
N ARG A 348 -2.75 19.85 -12.51
CA ARG A 348 -1.64 20.19 -11.62
C ARG A 348 -1.71 19.40 -10.32
N ILE A 349 -0.60 18.74 -9.97
CA ILE A 349 -0.51 18.01 -8.71
C ILE A 349 -0.39 19.00 -7.56
N PRO A 350 -1.20 18.86 -6.48
CA PRO A 350 -1.10 19.74 -5.32
C PRO A 350 0.30 19.75 -4.70
N GLY A 351 0.76 20.93 -4.27
CA GLY A 351 2.10 21.11 -3.73
C GLY A 351 3.20 21.32 -4.77
N SER A 352 2.93 21.05 -6.06
CA SER A 352 3.86 21.40 -7.14
C SER A 352 3.65 22.89 -7.53
N GLU A 353 4.75 23.66 -7.57
CA GLU A 353 4.76 25.07 -8.03
C GLU A 353 4.42 25.20 -9.52
#